data_df799374000442306f0990bd7eb14877
#
_entry.id   df799374000442306f0990bd7eb14877
#
_cell.length_a   1.000
_cell.length_b   1.000
_cell.length_c   1.000
_cell.angle_alpha   90.00
_cell.angle_beta   90.00
_cell.angle_gamma   90.00
#
_symmetry.space_group_name_H-M   'P 1'
#
loop_
_entity.id
_entity.type
_entity.pdbx_description
1 polymer ?
#
loop_
_entity_poly.entity_id
_entity_poly.type
_entity_poly.pdbx_seq_one_letter_code
_entity_poly.pdbx_strand_id
1 'polypeptide(L)'
;MNIKKKNGVAIIVVIVLIMLFSAIILSVVLTSTTAYRRASYFRDRNIAFNLAKIGIADALYKLNYRYHDPDHYYGFTSDGECLVTNPANNTTYSYEIKATDLGIPLASINDGVKVELRINDGTQPDTIFSTGKFRGRTAKIAVSIRTLSDAINLNKPLADSTNTDTKGIPEAFNKHVIYASSVTGTGATVKGNIATMSSKPSPWPASWTDATWTETNVSPPLPVVPSLPFESAPPDPAPAGWIEFQQRGQPRYRIDGGSWDRIDIYPGGGVTYVSDGTGTETFIFSSSFVPLGNRKIYVRASFSPSGRSGGAYFNGTSIVNSVLADGSITLNGSINLNSSAIFEADANGDGIGTINIYPNTTISGYDLICYDYNGDGTITINKPNITINGAFVTNTSLSITPGATNFTIDARTSGKSGTIIVYSPRTTTVTFNSTPNIILGDNQTYAIFLATSTNPLTVNIGTGGNVDFISNRIQNLNEQATLVGYSIGSNCSINIGSGSNYAKIQGLIYSYGTTGNITLNNANTTITGCLVANGTVNLNNGTIFFDGNAFSPDRTKIYAGFVGGRRIFLPTNWKLIW
;
A
#
# COMPACT_ATOMS: atom_id res chain seq x y z
N MET A 1 95.80 -38.10 13.81
CA MET A 1 94.95 -38.97 12.97
C MET A 1 93.53 -39.01 13.50
N ASN A 2 92.73 -37.99 13.19
CA ASN A 2 91.33 -37.94 13.68
C ASN A 2 90.41 -37.07 12.84
N ILE A 3 90.74 -36.75 11.56
CA ILE A 3 89.96 -35.86 10.70
C ILE A 3 88.82 -36.62 9.97
N LYS A 4 89.05 -37.96 9.69
CA LYS A 4 88.01 -38.73 8.95
C LYS A 4 86.74 -39.07 9.72
N LYS A 5 86.78 -39.11 11.06
CA LYS A 5 85.56 -39.37 11.86
C LYS A 5 84.63 -38.17 11.96
N LYS A 6 85.17 -36.95 11.93
CA LYS A 6 84.36 -35.68 12.03
C LYS A 6 83.54 -35.42 10.75
N ASN A 7 84.09 -35.78 9.58
CA ASN A 7 83.41 -35.59 8.31
C ASN A 7 82.19 -36.51 8.13
N GLY A 8 82.24 -37.75 8.64
CA GLY A 8 81.09 -38.65 8.59
C GLY A 8 79.91 -38.23 9.42
N VAL A 9 80.15 -37.66 10.61
CA VAL A 9 79.10 -37.11 11.47
C VAL A 9 78.47 -35.89 10.84
N ALA A 10 79.26 -34.96 10.23
CA ALA A 10 78.74 -33.81 9.55
C ALA A 10 77.80 -34.13 8.37
N ILE A 11 78.14 -35.15 7.60
CA ILE A 11 77.29 -35.63 6.48
C ILE A 11 75.98 -36.25 6.98
N ILE A 12 76.02 -36.99 8.07
CA ILE A 12 74.77 -37.51 8.67
C ILE A 12 73.85 -36.41 9.17
N VAL A 13 74.41 -35.40 9.85
CA VAL A 13 73.67 -34.21 10.33
C VAL A 13 73.04 -33.46 9.15
N VAL A 14 73.79 -33.26 8.07
CA VAL A 14 73.26 -32.61 6.86
C VAL A 14 72.13 -33.44 6.22
N ILE A 15 72.27 -34.74 6.12
CA ILE A 15 71.20 -35.61 5.59
C ILE A 15 69.94 -35.54 6.47
N VAL A 16 70.10 -35.59 7.80
CA VAL A 16 68.98 -35.47 8.74
C VAL A 16 68.28 -34.12 8.63
N LEU A 17 69.07 -33.05 8.50
CA LEU A 17 68.48 -31.70 8.28
C LEU A 17 67.75 -31.60 6.96
N ILE A 18 68.27 -32.16 5.86
CA ILE A 18 67.60 -32.17 4.57
C ILE A 18 66.30 -33.00 4.66
N MET A 19 66.28 -34.14 5.33
CA MET A 19 65.07 -34.93 5.54
C MET A 19 64.04 -34.15 6.39
N LEU A 20 64.48 -33.45 7.45
CA LEU A 20 63.62 -32.68 8.31
C LEU A 20 63.00 -31.48 7.56
N PHE A 21 63.80 -30.72 6.80
CA PHE A 21 63.31 -29.64 5.96
C PHE A 21 62.36 -30.14 4.87
N SER A 22 62.68 -31.27 4.24
CA SER A 22 61.80 -31.89 3.23
C SER A 22 60.47 -32.31 3.82
N ALA A 23 60.44 -32.88 5.03
CA ALA A 23 59.23 -33.22 5.75
C ALA A 23 58.39 -32.00 6.12
N ILE A 24 59.00 -30.89 6.55
CA ILE A 24 58.35 -29.64 6.85
C ILE A 24 57.75 -29.04 5.58
N ILE A 25 58.52 -28.94 4.50
CA ILE A 25 58.02 -28.43 3.20
C ILE A 25 56.84 -29.26 2.70
N LEU A 26 56.92 -30.58 2.76
CA LEU A 26 55.85 -31.47 2.36
C LEU A 26 54.59 -31.24 3.21
N SER A 27 54.74 -31.12 4.52
CA SER A 27 53.64 -30.82 5.45
C SER A 27 52.96 -29.47 5.12
N VAL A 28 53.74 -28.42 4.86
CA VAL A 28 53.20 -27.10 4.49
C VAL A 28 52.47 -27.18 3.15
N VAL A 29 53.05 -27.83 2.16
CA VAL A 29 52.39 -28.01 0.84
C VAL A 29 51.09 -28.79 0.95
N LEU A 30 51.05 -29.89 1.71
CA LEU A 30 49.86 -30.70 1.94
C LEU A 30 48.78 -29.90 2.67
N THR A 31 49.17 -29.16 3.70
CA THR A 31 48.24 -28.32 4.46
C THR A 31 47.67 -27.17 3.60
N SER A 32 48.54 -26.49 2.85
CA SER A 32 48.12 -25.41 1.95
C SER A 32 47.20 -25.89 0.83
N THR A 33 47.54 -27.03 0.19
CA THR A 33 46.67 -27.64 -0.84
C THR A 33 45.32 -28.08 -0.27
N THR A 34 45.33 -28.62 0.94
CA THR A 34 44.07 -29.02 1.61
C THR A 34 43.22 -27.80 1.96
N ALA A 35 43.84 -26.74 2.49
CA ALA A 35 43.16 -25.49 2.79
C ALA A 35 42.60 -24.84 1.51
N TYR A 36 43.40 -24.80 0.44
CA TYR A 36 42.93 -24.27 -0.85
C TYR A 36 41.76 -25.09 -1.43
N ARG A 37 41.82 -26.43 -1.38
CA ARG A 37 40.71 -27.30 -1.82
C ARG A 37 39.46 -27.06 -1.00
N ARG A 38 39.55 -26.90 0.33
CA ARG A 38 38.43 -26.57 1.21
C ARG A 38 37.85 -25.20 0.87
N ALA A 39 38.67 -24.18 0.72
CA ALA A 39 38.22 -22.85 0.36
C ALA A 39 37.49 -22.80 -1.00
N SER A 40 38.06 -23.49 -2.02
CA SER A 40 37.41 -23.64 -3.32
C SER A 40 36.08 -24.40 -3.22
N TYR A 41 36.04 -25.48 -2.43
CA TYR A 41 34.80 -26.21 -2.18
C TYR A 41 33.69 -25.33 -1.58
N PHE A 42 34.01 -24.56 -0.54
CA PHE A 42 33.04 -23.69 0.10
C PHE A 42 32.59 -22.55 -0.81
N ARG A 43 33.52 -21.96 -1.57
CA ARG A 43 33.18 -20.94 -2.57
C ARG A 43 32.22 -21.49 -3.62
N ASP A 44 32.53 -22.62 -4.23
CA ASP A 44 31.73 -23.18 -5.30
C ASP A 44 30.36 -23.65 -4.80
N ARG A 45 30.29 -24.14 -3.56
CA ARG A 45 29.03 -24.47 -2.88
C ARG A 45 28.17 -23.21 -2.59
N ASN A 46 28.80 -22.13 -2.17
CA ASN A 46 28.09 -20.86 -1.94
C ASN A 46 27.54 -20.28 -3.25
N ILE A 47 28.27 -20.41 -4.35
CA ILE A 47 27.77 -20.00 -5.67
C ILE A 47 26.57 -20.89 -6.06
N ALA A 48 26.64 -22.20 -5.91
CA ALA A 48 25.52 -23.10 -6.17
C ALA A 48 24.29 -22.74 -5.31
N PHE A 49 24.49 -22.38 -4.05
CA PHE A 49 23.42 -21.93 -3.16
C PHE A 49 22.79 -20.61 -3.61
N ASN A 50 23.59 -19.64 -4.03
CA ASN A 50 23.09 -18.37 -4.55
C ASN A 50 22.34 -18.57 -5.88
N LEU A 51 22.80 -19.46 -6.74
CA LEU A 51 22.08 -19.88 -7.94
C LEU A 51 20.70 -20.45 -7.59
N ALA A 52 20.62 -21.33 -6.59
CA ALA A 52 19.33 -21.84 -6.15
C ALA A 52 18.39 -20.73 -5.63
N LYS A 53 18.91 -19.71 -4.94
CA LYS A 53 18.11 -18.53 -4.54
C LYS A 53 17.61 -17.72 -5.74
N ILE A 54 18.45 -17.54 -6.76
CA ILE A 54 18.06 -16.85 -8.00
C ILE A 54 16.90 -17.59 -8.66
N GLY A 55 16.93 -18.92 -8.71
CA GLY A 55 15.83 -19.70 -9.28
C GLY A 55 14.51 -19.53 -8.53
N ILE A 56 14.54 -19.44 -7.19
CA ILE A 56 13.33 -19.13 -6.42
C ILE A 56 12.81 -17.72 -6.74
N ALA A 57 13.71 -16.73 -6.78
CA ALA A 57 13.33 -15.35 -7.09
C ALA A 57 12.74 -15.21 -8.49
N ASP A 58 13.33 -15.86 -9.49
CA ASP A 58 12.83 -15.89 -10.87
C ASP A 58 11.46 -16.57 -10.97
N ALA A 59 11.27 -17.71 -10.29
CA ALA A 59 9.98 -18.38 -10.26
C ALA A 59 8.90 -17.53 -9.63
N LEU A 60 9.18 -16.88 -8.49
CA LEU A 60 8.26 -15.98 -7.84
C LEU A 60 7.96 -14.75 -8.71
N TYR A 61 8.97 -14.22 -9.41
CA TYR A 61 8.77 -13.13 -10.35
C TYR A 61 7.84 -13.54 -11.50
N LYS A 62 8.07 -14.69 -12.12
CA LYS A 62 7.23 -15.21 -13.20
C LYS A 62 5.81 -15.46 -12.72
N LEU A 63 5.64 -16.11 -11.57
CA LEU A 63 4.33 -16.32 -10.97
C LEU A 63 3.59 -15.01 -10.65
N ASN A 64 4.27 -13.99 -10.16
CA ASN A 64 3.64 -12.76 -9.73
C ASN A 64 3.46 -11.73 -10.86
N TYR A 65 4.31 -11.70 -11.86
CA TYR A 65 4.35 -10.63 -12.85
C TYR A 65 4.06 -11.04 -14.29
N ARG A 66 4.30 -12.29 -14.66
CA ARG A 66 3.99 -12.78 -16.01
C ARG A 66 2.71 -13.57 -16.12
N TYR A 67 2.03 -13.69 -15.03
CA TYR A 67 0.91 -14.55 -14.84
C TYR A 67 -0.39 -13.76 -14.81
N HIS A 68 -1.36 -14.08 -15.66
CA HIS A 68 -2.47 -13.18 -15.93
C HIS A 68 -3.85 -13.78 -15.81
N ASP A 69 -3.98 -15.07 -15.52
CA ASP A 69 -5.27 -15.70 -15.40
C ASP A 69 -5.49 -16.22 -13.97
N PRO A 70 -6.45 -15.66 -13.22
CA PRO A 70 -6.72 -16.06 -11.84
C PRO A 70 -7.39 -17.42 -11.69
N ASP A 71 -8.02 -17.94 -12.76
CA ASP A 71 -8.80 -19.17 -12.72
C ASP A 71 -8.03 -20.39 -13.15
N HIS A 72 -6.90 -20.20 -13.83
CA HIS A 72 -6.06 -21.28 -14.30
C HIS A 72 -4.70 -21.22 -13.65
N TYR A 73 -4.28 -22.35 -13.17
CA TYR A 73 -2.96 -22.51 -12.66
C TYR A 73 -1.97 -22.88 -13.75
N TYR A 74 -0.77 -22.54 -13.58
CA TYR A 74 0.25 -22.51 -14.60
C TYR A 74 1.50 -23.28 -14.25
N GLY A 75 1.88 -24.16 -15.14
CA GLY A 75 3.20 -24.72 -15.19
C GLY A 75 4.18 -23.83 -15.93
N PHE A 76 5.45 -24.16 -15.82
CA PHE A 76 6.49 -23.56 -16.64
C PHE A 76 6.73 -24.40 -17.88
N THR A 77 6.88 -23.75 -19.03
CA THR A 77 7.45 -24.39 -20.22
C THR A 77 8.93 -24.64 -20.05
N SER A 78 9.50 -25.47 -20.91
CA SER A 78 10.95 -25.74 -20.95
C SER A 78 11.79 -24.49 -21.19
N ASP A 79 11.23 -23.46 -21.80
CA ASP A 79 11.84 -22.15 -22.03
C ASP A 79 11.62 -21.19 -20.84
N GLY A 80 10.89 -21.63 -19.81
CA GLY A 80 10.67 -20.86 -18.60
C GLY A 80 9.54 -19.84 -18.68
N GLU A 81 8.71 -19.87 -19.72
CA GLU A 81 7.48 -19.10 -19.76
C GLU A 81 6.37 -19.79 -18.96
N CYS A 82 5.51 -19.01 -18.31
CA CYS A 82 4.33 -19.55 -17.65
C CYS A 82 3.26 -19.90 -18.68
N LEU A 83 2.75 -21.10 -18.65
CA LEU A 83 1.67 -21.57 -19.50
C LEU A 83 0.36 -21.70 -18.74
N VAL A 84 -0.70 -21.31 -19.41
CA VAL A 84 -2.06 -21.60 -19.01
C VAL A 84 -2.45 -22.98 -19.50
N THR A 85 -2.39 -23.95 -18.66
CA THR A 85 -2.97 -25.27 -18.94
C THR A 85 -3.58 -25.78 -17.66
N ASN A 86 -4.68 -26.53 -17.74
CA ASN A 86 -5.23 -27.23 -16.59
C ASN A 86 -4.22 -28.28 -16.10
N PRO A 87 -3.39 -27.98 -15.09
CA PRO A 87 -2.40 -28.94 -14.65
C PRO A 87 -3.09 -30.09 -13.94
N ALA A 88 -2.67 -31.29 -14.27
CA ALA A 88 -3.11 -32.46 -13.53
C ALA A 88 -2.53 -32.40 -12.09
N ASN A 89 -3.27 -32.91 -11.12
CA ASN A 89 -2.79 -33.10 -9.76
C ASN A 89 -1.48 -33.91 -9.76
N ASN A 90 -0.59 -33.64 -8.82
CA ASN A 90 0.73 -34.26 -8.69
C ASN A 90 1.67 -34.05 -9.89
N THR A 91 1.51 -32.97 -10.63
CA THR A 91 2.38 -32.63 -11.76
C THR A 91 3.54 -31.74 -11.31
N THR A 92 4.68 -31.95 -11.90
CA THR A 92 5.87 -31.10 -11.70
C THR A 92 6.25 -30.46 -13.03
N TYR A 93 6.34 -29.15 -13.03
CA TYR A 93 6.84 -28.38 -14.17
C TYR A 93 8.25 -27.90 -13.89
N SER A 94 9.12 -27.89 -14.88
CA SER A 94 10.49 -27.47 -14.68
C SER A 94 11.05 -26.69 -15.85
N TYR A 95 11.97 -25.78 -15.55
CA TYR A 95 12.78 -25.06 -16.52
C TYR A 95 14.20 -24.84 -15.97
N GLU A 96 15.11 -24.45 -16.85
CA GLU A 96 16.52 -24.24 -16.50
C GLU A 96 16.98 -22.84 -16.87
N ILE A 97 17.86 -22.26 -16.03
CA ILE A 97 18.57 -21.02 -16.26
C ILE A 97 20.06 -21.33 -16.26
N LYS A 98 20.76 -21.03 -17.34
CA LYS A 98 22.20 -21.30 -17.43
C LYS A 98 22.99 -20.25 -16.65
N ALA A 99 24.00 -20.66 -15.93
CA ALA A 99 24.87 -19.76 -15.17
C ALA A 99 25.66 -18.81 -16.08
N THR A 100 25.92 -19.22 -17.33
CA THR A 100 26.51 -18.35 -18.37
C THR A 100 25.62 -17.16 -18.70
N ASP A 101 24.32 -17.36 -18.77
CA ASP A 101 23.35 -16.31 -19.13
C ASP A 101 23.19 -15.30 -17.98
N LEU A 102 23.55 -15.72 -16.75
CA LEU A 102 23.63 -14.85 -15.57
C LEU A 102 24.97 -14.13 -15.43
N GLY A 103 25.89 -14.30 -16.39
CA GLY A 103 27.20 -13.65 -16.38
C GLY A 103 28.13 -14.13 -15.26
N ILE A 104 27.93 -15.35 -14.74
CA ILE A 104 28.74 -15.87 -13.63
C ILE A 104 30.13 -16.28 -14.14
N PRO A 105 31.20 -15.68 -13.60
CA PRO A 105 32.55 -16.00 -14.04
C PRO A 105 32.91 -17.46 -13.82
N LEU A 106 33.63 -18.05 -14.78
CA LEU A 106 34.10 -19.43 -14.72
C LEU A 106 33.00 -20.50 -14.66
N ALA A 107 31.76 -20.14 -14.99
CA ALA A 107 30.68 -21.10 -15.15
C ALA A 107 30.89 -21.96 -16.42
N SER A 108 30.53 -23.23 -16.35
CA SER A 108 30.45 -24.12 -17.49
C SER A 108 29.03 -24.18 -18.05
N ILE A 109 28.89 -24.74 -19.25
CA ILE A 109 27.58 -24.91 -19.90
C ILE A 109 26.62 -25.80 -19.09
N ASN A 110 27.18 -26.63 -18.20
CA ASN A 110 26.42 -27.52 -17.32
C ASN A 110 26.12 -26.91 -15.93
N ASP A 111 26.57 -25.68 -15.71
CA ASP A 111 26.30 -24.97 -14.48
C ASP A 111 25.05 -24.08 -14.68
N GLY A 112 24.22 -23.99 -13.65
CA GLY A 112 22.98 -23.20 -13.72
C GLY A 112 22.00 -23.56 -12.63
N VAL A 113 20.76 -23.24 -12.88
CA VAL A 113 19.65 -23.46 -11.96
C VAL A 113 18.58 -24.30 -12.66
N LYS A 114 18.15 -25.35 -12.01
CA LYS A 114 16.91 -26.05 -12.35
C LYS A 114 15.83 -25.63 -11.37
N VAL A 115 14.74 -25.08 -11.88
CA VAL A 115 13.56 -24.72 -11.10
C VAL A 115 12.48 -25.76 -11.37
N GLU A 116 11.85 -26.24 -10.32
CA GLU A 116 10.75 -27.20 -10.37
C GLU A 116 9.59 -26.66 -9.54
N LEU A 117 8.42 -26.62 -10.14
CA LEU A 117 7.18 -26.17 -9.52
C LEU A 117 6.29 -27.39 -9.33
N ARG A 118 5.93 -27.69 -8.10
CA ARG A 118 5.12 -28.86 -7.76
C ARG A 118 3.71 -28.45 -7.38
N ILE A 119 2.75 -29.22 -7.88
CA ILE A 119 1.33 -29.13 -7.59
C ILE A 119 0.91 -30.44 -6.95
N ASN A 120 0.45 -30.39 -5.71
CA ASN A 120 0.08 -31.61 -4.99
C ASN A 120 -1.41 -31.93 -5.13
N ASP A 121 -2.27 -30.93 -4.90
CA ASP A 121 -3.71 -31.10 -4.91
C ASP A 121 -4.40 -29.86 -5.52
N GLY A 122 -5.10 -30.03 -6.58
CA GLY A 122 -5.85 -28.97 -7.20
C GLY A 122 -5.05 -28.11 -8.18
N THR A 123 -5.44 -26.86 -8.31
CA THR A 123 -5.03 -25.97 -9.38
C THR A 123 -3.94 -24.96 -8.99
N GLN A 124 -3.33 -25.10 -7.80
CA GLN A 124 -2.38 -24.12 -7.27
C GLN A 124 -1.02 -24.74 -6.94
N PRO A 125 0.08 -24.00 -7.16
CA PRO A 125 1.39 -24.46 -6.75
C PRO A 125 1.54 -24.43 -5.23
N ASP A 126 2.11 -25.50 -4.68
CA ASP A 126 2.37 -25.61 -3.26
C ASP A 126 3.82 -25.37 -2.92
N THR A 127 4.72 -25.75 -3.83
CA THR A 127 6.16 -25.72 -3.54
C THR A 127 6.98 -25.43 -4.79
N ILE A 128 7.91 -24.50 -4.66
CA ILE A 128 8.98 -24.27 -5.63
C ILE A 128 10.25 -24.96 -5.12
N PHE A 129 10.83 -25.83 -5.93
CA PHE A 129 12.17 -26.36 -5.73
C PHE A 129 13.12 -25.66 -6.68
N SER A 130 14.27 -25.27 -6.17
CA SER A 130 15.34 -24.73 -7.00
C SER A 130 16.65 -25.44 -6.68
N THR A 131 17.29 -25.95 -7.70
CA THR A 131 18.56 -26.67 -7.61
C THR A 131 19.64 -25.89 -8.37
N GLY A 132 20.51 -25.21 -7.64
CA GLY A 132 21.68 -24.56 -8.20
C GLY A 132 22.84 -25.52 -8.35
N LYS A 133 23.53 -25.50 -9.49
CA LYS A 133 24.71 -26.32 -9.78
C LYS A 133 25.85 -25.41 -10.24
N PHE A 134 27.03 -25.59 -9.63
CA PHE A 134 28.24 -24.89 -10.02
C PHE A 134 29.47 -25.78 -9.80
N ARG A 135 30.24 -26.04 -10.87
CA ARG A 135 31.45 -26.85 -10.87
C ARG A 135 31.29 -28.19 -10.13
N GLY A 136 30.20 -28.89 -10.42
CA GLY A 136 29.87 -30.16 -9.82
C GLY A 136 29.40 -30.12 -8.36
N ARG A 137 29.18 -28.90 -7.81
CA ARG A 137 28.54 -28.70 -6.50
C ARG A 137 27.07 -28.36 -6.71
N THR A 138 26.21 -28.88 -5.85
CA THR A 138 24.78 -28.66 -5.91
C THR A 138 24.26 -28.11 -4.57
N ALA A 139 23.27 -27.24 -4.64
CA ALA A 139 22.48 -26.83 -3.50
C ALA A 139 21.00 -26.80 -3.91
N LYS A 140 20.13 -27.36 -3.08
CA LYS A 140 18.69 -27.40 -3.34
C LYS A 140 17.93 -26.64 -2.27
N ILE A 141 17.04 -25.76 -2.69
CA ILE A 141 16.14 -25.00 -1.82
C ILE A 141 14.71 -25.38 -2.19
N ALA A 142 13.87 -25.61 -1.18
CA ALA A 142 12.44 -25.73 -1.34
C ALA A 142 11.75 -24.57 -0.64
N VAL A 143 10.76 -23.99 -1.28
CA VAL A 143 9.94 -22.90 -0.74
C VAL A 143 8.48 -23.26 -0.91
N SER A 144 7.76 -23.35 0.20
CA SER A 144 6.31 -23.46 0.15
C SER A 144 5.73 -22.12 -0.25
N ILE A 145 4.75 -22.11 -1.13
CA ILE A 145 4.08 -20.91 -1.60
C ILE A 145 2.66 -20.88 -1.07
N ARG A 146 2.22 -19.67 -0.75
CA ARG A 146 0.86 -19.39 -0.36
C ARG A 146 0.31 -18.29 -1.26
N THR A 147 -0.89 -18.47 -1.76
CA THR A 147 -1.57 -17.41 -2.49
C THR A 147 -2.22 -16.45 -1.51
N LEU A 148 -2.18 -15.17 -1.81
CA LEU A 148 -2.83 -14.15 -0.97
C LEU A 148 -4.36 -14.33 -0.96
N SER A 149 -4.93 -14.97 -2.00
CA SER A 149 -6.35 -15.34 -2.07
C SER A 149 -6.79 -16.29 -0.95
N ASP A 150 -5.87 -17.09 -0.40
CA ASP A 150 -6.17 -18.00 0.71
C ASP A 150 -6.32 -17.28 2.06
N ALA A 151 -5.76 -16.06 2.17
CA ALA A 151 -5.82 -15.25 3.38
C ALA A 151 -7.06 -14.35 3.44
N ILE A 152 -7.67 -14.09 2.30
CA ILE A 152 -8.89 -13.31 2.15
C ILE A 152 -9.88 -14.26 1.46
N ASN A 153 -10.98 -14.56 2.12
CA ASN A 153 -12.02 -15.49 1.62
C ASN A 153 -12.73 -14.89 0.38
N LEU A 154 -12.00 -14.76 -0.72
CA LEU A 154 -12.42 -14.17 -1.98
C LEU A 154 -12.98 -15.28 -2.88
N ASN A 155 -14.14 -15.79 -2.50
CA ASN A 155 -14.87 -16.82 -3.22
C ASN A 155 -15.53 -16.31 -4.50
N LYS A 156 -14.81 -15.60 -5.37
CA LYS A 156 -15.27 -15.48 -6.77
C LYS A 156 -14.10 -15.25 -7.72
N PRO A 157 -13.91 -16.14 -8.68
CA PRO A 157 -13.04 -15.90 -9.82
C PRO A 157 -13.59 -14.73 -10.65
N LEU A 158 -12.71 -13.94 -11.22
CA LEU A 158 -13.06 -13.02 -12.31
C LEU A 158 -13.51 -13.85 -13.50
N ALA A 159 -14.77 -13.74 -13.85
CA ALA A 159 -15.37 -14.56 -14.89
C ALA A 159 -15.02 -14.12 -16.32
N ASP A 160 -13.79 -13.66 -16.58
CA ASP A 160 -13.39 -13.38 -17.96
C ASP A 160 -11.89 -13.53 -18.20
N SER A 161 -11.49 -14.77 -18.42
CA SER A 161 -10.10 -15.18 -18.67
C SER A 161 -9.70 -15.17 -20.15
N THR A 162 -10.57 -14.72 -21.05
CA THR A 162 -10.33 -14.88 -22.50
C THR A 162 -9.45 -13.82 -23.14
N ASN A 163 -8.94 -12.84 -22.38
CA ASN A 163 -8.15 -11.75 -22.94
C ASN A 163 -6.68 -11.78 -22.56
N THR A 164 -5.92 -12.44 -23.40
CA THR A 164 -4.45 -12.58 -23.28
C THR A 164 -3.66 -11.30 -23.62
N ASP A 165 -4.28 -10.30 -24.24
CA ASP A 165 -3.55 -9.14 -24.80
C ASP A 165 -3.33 -8.00 -23.80
N THR A 166 -3.95 -8.01 -22.63
CA THR A 166 -3.97 -6.86 -21.70
C THR A 166 -3.07 -7.00 -20.48
N LYS A 167 -2.18 -7.96 -20.48
CA LYS A 167 -1.13 -8.13 -19.44
C LYS A 167 -1.63 -7.98 -17.99
N GLY A 168 -2.79 -8.55 -17.68
CA GLY A 168 -3.34 -8.63 -16.32
C GLY A 168 -4.13 -7.40 -15.86
N ILE A 169 -4.50 -6.50 -16.76
CA ILE A 169 -5.50 -5.46 -16.46
C ILE A 169 -6.89 -6.09 -16.61
N PRO A 170 -7.74 -6.04 -15.58
CA PRO A 170 -9.10 -6.56 -15.69
C PRO A 170 -9.85 -5.93 -16.86
N GLU A 171 -10.61 -6.73 -17.60
CA GLU A 171 -11.39 -6.26 -18.76
C GLU A 171 -12.33 -5.11 -18.41
N ALA A 172 -12.87 -5.12 -17.18
CA ALA A 172 -13.67 -4.04 -16.64
C ALA A 172 -13.00 -2.65 -16.79
N PHE A 173 -11.67 -2.58 -16.77
CA PHE A 173 -10.93 -1.31 -16.78
C PHE A 173 -10.34 -0.94 -18.14
N ASN A 174 -10.13 -1.91 -19.02
CA ASN A 174 -9.34 -1.69 -20.23
C ASN A 174 -10.13 -1.77 -21.55
N LYS A 175 -11.36 -2.29 -21.51
CA LYS A 175 -12.18 -2.44 -22.71
C LYS A 175 -13.44 -1.59 -22.72
N HIS A 176 -13.91 -1.16 -21.54
CA HIS A 176 -15.21 -0.55 -21.41
C HIS A 176 -15.12 0.86 -20.83
N VAL A 177 -15.86 1.78 -21.41
CA VAL A 177 -16.10 3.11 -20.83
C VAL A 177 -17.03 2.99 -19.61
N ILE A 178 -17.95 2.03 -19.65
CA ILE A 178 -18.83 1.69 -18.54
C ILE A 178 -18.87 0.17 -18.40
N TYR A 179 -18.64 -0.31 -17.18
CA TYR A 179 -18.78 -1.70 -16.80
C TYR A 179 -19.65 -1.77 -15.54
N ALA A 180 -20.93 -2.07 -15.69
CA ALA A 180 -21.91 -1.96 -14.61
C ALA A 180 -23.03 -2.99 -14.72
N SER A 181 -23.65 -3.39 -13.61
CA SER A 181 -24.81 -4.30 -13.65
C SER A 181 -25.95 -3.72 -14.45
N SER A 182 -26.18 -2.42 -14.37
CA SER A 182 -27.16 -1.73 -15.21
C SER A 182 -26.72 -0.31 -15.54
N VAL A 183 -27.26 0.22 -16.64
CA VAL A 183 -27.09 1.61 -17.05
C VAL A 183 -28.45 2.23 -17.23
N THR A 184 -28.69 3.38 -16.61
CA THR A 184 -29.95 4.12 -16.67
C THR A 184 -29.69 5.58 -17.06
N GLY A 185 -30.75 6.27 -17.51
CA GLY A 185 -30.62 7.63 -18.00
C GLY A 185 -30.01 7.70 -19.41
N THR A 186 -30.33 8.75 -20.15
CA THR A 186 -29.93 8.94 -21.56
C THR A 186 -29.45 10.35 -21.82
N GLY A 187 -29.27 11.15 -20.77
CA GLY A 187 -28.89 12.57 -20.90
C GLY A 187 -27.40 12.81 -21.15
N ALA A 188 -26.56 11.84 -20.85
CA ALA A 188 -25.13 11.98 -21.06
C ALA A 188 -24.70 11.62 -22.49
N THR A 189 -23.55 12.18 -22.94
CA THR A 189 -22.85 11.74 -24.12
C THR A 189 -21.87 10.62 -23.76
N VAL A 190 -21.95 9.48 -24.45
CA VAL A 190 -21.07 8.34 -24.19
C VAL A 190 -20.33 7.94 -25.47
N LYS A 191 -19.00 7.79 -25.35
CA LYS A 191 -18.15 7.29 -26.43
C LYS A 191 -17.29 6.14 -25.93
N GLY A 192 -17.50 4.95 -26.49
CA GLY A 192 -16.76 3.74 -26.11
C GLY A 192 -17.69 2.57 -25.80
N ASN A 193 -17.11 1.44 -25.38
CA ASN A 193 -17.85 0.21 -25.15
C ASN A 193 -18.55 0.21 -23.79
N ILE A 194 -19.81 -0.21 -23.75
CA ILE A 194 -20.60 -0.40 -22.52
C ILE A 194 -20.80 -1.89 -22.32
N ALA A 195 -20.44 -2.40 -21.15
CA ALA A 195 -20.75 -3.77 -20.72
C ALA A 195 -21.72 -3.76 -19.54
N THR A 196 -22.80 -4.53 -19.62
CA THR A 196 -23.85 -4.55 -18.61
C THR A 196 -24.64 -5.85 -18.64
N MET A 197 -25.28 -6.18 -17.50
CA MET A 197 -26.25 -7.28 -17.42
C MET A 197 -27.65 -6.89 -17.92
N SER A 198 -27.93 -5.59 -18.03
CA SER A 198 -29.22 -5.11 -18.52
C SER A 198 -29.27 -5.11 -20.05
N SER A 199 -30.49 -5.22 -20.59
CA SER A 199 -30.73 -5.15 -22.03
C SER A 199 -30.41 -3.76 -22.58
N LYS A 200 -30.02 -3.73 -23.86
CA LYS A 200 -29.76 -2.50 -24.61
C LYS A 200 -31.00 -1.58 -24.58
N PRO A 201 -30.84 -0.27 -24.27
CA PRO A 201 -31.97 0.65 -24.27
C PRO A 201 -32.57 0.83 -25.67
N SER A 202 -33.90 0.93 -25.72
CA SER A 202 -34.65 1.21 -26.92
C SER A 202 -35.67 2.34 -26.65
N PRO A 203 -35.57 3.49 -27.37
CA PRO A 203 -34.65 3.80 -28.47
C PRO A 203 -33.20 4.01 -27.99
N TRP A 204 -32.27 3.75 -28.91
CA TRP A 204 -30.84 4.04 -28.66
C TRP A 204 -30.61 5.55 -28.56
N PRO A 205 -29.94 6.06 -27.50
CA PRO A 205 -29.71 7.49 -27.33
C PRO A 205 -28.86 8.07 -28.47
N ALA A 206 -29.35 9.17 -29.10
CA ALA A 206 -28.61 9.82 -30.19
C ALA A 206 -27.24 10.41 -29.74
N SER A 207 -27.10 10.70 -28.46
CA SER A 207 -25.85 11.18 -27.84
C SER A 207 -24.80 10.10 -27.60
N TRP A 208 -25.14 8.81 -27.80
CA TRP A 208 -24.22 7.69 -27.64
C TRP A 208 -23.57 7.34 -28.99
N THR A 209 -22.85 8.32 -29.54
CA THR A 209 -22.09 8.16 -30.78
C THR A 209 -20.86 7.30 -30.50
N ASP A 210 -20.51 6.41 -31.41
CA ASP A 210 -19.37 5.50 -31.27
C ASP A 210 -19.44 4.58 -30.03
N ALA A 211 -20.61 4.40 -29.46
CA ALA A 211 -20.83 3.50 -28.34
C ALA A 211 -21.31 2.12 -28.82
N THR A 212 -20.76 1.08 -28.25
CA THR A 212 -21.21 -0.30 -28.43
C THR A 212 -21.81 -0.81 -27.12
N TRP A 213 -22.75 -1.75 -27.22
CA TRP A 213 -23.41 -2.35 -26.08
C TRP A 213 -23.16 -3.86 -26.06
N THR A 214 -22.67 -4.36 -24.94
CA THR A 214 -22.45 -5.79 -24.74
C THR A 214 -23.21 -6.24 -23.49
N GLU A 215 -24.12 -7.18 -23.68
CA GLU A 215 -24.78 -7.85 -22.54
C GLU A 215 -23.86 -8.96 -22.04
N THR A 216 -23.40 -8.85 -20.80
CA THR A 216 -22.49 -9.81 -20.19
C THR A 216 -22.68 -9.88 -18.68
N ASN A 217 -22.19 -10.94 -18.07
CA ASN A 217 -22.18 -11.02 -16.62
C ASN A 217 -21.11 -10.05 -16.06
N VAL A 218 -21.56 -9.08 -15.28
CA VAL A 218 -20.72 -8.03 -14.70
C VAL A 218 -20.25 -8.45 -13.31
N SER A 219 -18.96 -8.65 -13.16
CA SER A 219 -18.32 -8.99 -11.88
C SER A 219 -17.05 -8.13 -11.69
N PRO A 220 -17.20 -6.90 -11.18
CA PRO A 220 -16.04 -6.04 -10.95
C PRO A 220 -15.07 -6.66 -9.96
N PRO A 221 -13.73 -6.52 -10.17
CA PRO A 221 -12.73 -7.03 -9.25
C PRO A 221 -12.81 -6.30 -7.90
N LEU A 222 -12.52 -7.01 -6.80
CA LEU A 222 -12.54 -6.39 -5.47
C LEU A 222 -11.26 -5.58 -5.20
N PRO A 223 -11.37 -4.39 -4.60
CA PRO A 223 -10.19 -3.62 -4.20
C PRO A 223 -9.52 -4.24 -2.98
N VAL A 224 -8.21 -4.08 -2.89
CA VAL A 224 -7.46 -4.41 -1.68
C VAL A 224 -7.61 -3.29 -0.67
N VAL A 225 -8.22 -3.58 0.46
CA VAL A 225 -8.40 -2.62 1.55
C VAL A 225 -7.07 -2.41 2.27
N PRO A 226 -6.55 -1.17 2.36
CA PRO A 226 -5.34 -0.88 3.10
C PRO A 226 -5.50 -1.20 4.58
N SER A 227 -4.46 -1.80 5.18
CA SER A 227 -4.40 -1.93 6.64
C SER A 227 -4.14 -0.57 7.27
N LEU A 228 -4.99 -0.15 8.19
CA LEU A 228 -4.84 1.11 8.93
C LEU A 228 -4.37 0.82 10.36
N PRO A 229 -3.38 1.58 10.87
CA PRO A 229 -3.01 1.50 12.27
C PRO A 229 -4.14 2.05 13.15
N PHE A 230 -4.29 1.51 14.34
CA PHE A 230 -5.23 1.97 15.34
C PHE A 230 -4.52 2.17 16.68
N GLU A 231 -4.92 3.16 17.42
CA GLU A 231 -4.44 3.44 18.78
C GLU A 231 -5.64 3.57 19.70
N SER A 232 -5.52 3.13 20.95
CA SER A 232 -6.57 3.26 21.94
C SER A 232 -6.15 4.22 23.03
N ALA A 233 -7.08 5.00 23.58
CA ALA A 233 -6.84 5.82 24.74
C ALA A 233 -6.33 4.95 25.90
N PRO A 234 -5.25 5.36 26.58
CA PRO A 234 -4.71 4.59 27.71
C PRO A 234 -5.63 4.71 28.94
N PRO A 235 -5.59 3.72 29.85
CA PRO A 235 -6.28 3.82 31.14
C PRO A 235 -5.76 4.99 31.97
N ASP A 236 -6.39 5.27 33.12
CA ASP A 236 -5.90 6.24 34.12
C ASP A 236 -5.36 5.49 35.35
N PRO A 237 -4.07 5.55 35.67
CA PRO A 237 -2.97 6.24 34.94
C PRO A 237 -2.57 5.53 33.66
N ALA A 238 -2.05 6.29 32.68
CA ALA A 238 -1.47 5.71 31.48
C ALA A 238 -0.21 4.89 31.82
N PRO A 239 0.03 3.78 31.12
CA PRO A 239 1.24 2.99 31.30
C PRO A 239 2.50 3.74 30.82
N ALA A 240 3.68 3.12 31.02
CA ALA A 240 4.93 3.65 30.49
C ALA A 240 4.84 3.89 28.97
N GLY A 241 5.48 4.94 28.49
CA GLY A 241 5.45 5.36 27.07
C GLY A 241 4.44 6.45 26.76
N TRP A 242 3.79 7.05 27.77
CA TRP A 242 2.84 8.14 27.60
C TRP A 242 3.24 9.40 28.36
N ILE A 243 2.88 10.54 27.80
CA ILE A 243 2.83 11.84 28.47
C ILE A 243 1.37 12.26 28.47
N GLU A 244 0.82 12.50 29.64
CA GLU A 244 -0.56 12.93 29.78
C GLU A 244 -0.62 14.40 30.20
N PHE A 245 -1.55 15.14 29.64
CA PHE A 245 -1.87 16.51 29.97
C PHE A 245 -3.32 16.58 30.43
N GLN A 246 -3.58 17.27 31.53
CA GLN A 246 -4.94 17.43 32.06
C GLN A 246 -5.07 18.69 32.91
N GLN A 247 -6.27 19.28 32.91
CA GLN A 247 -6.65 20.31 33.88
C GLN A 247 -7.16 19.65 35.16
N ARG A 248 -6.42 19.80 36.27
CA ARG A 248 -6.80 19.33 37.61
C ARG A 248 -6.65 20.50 38.59
N GLY A 249 -7.62 21.43 38.61
CA GLY A 249 -7.51 22.68 39.34
C GLY A 249 -6.50 23.66 38.68
N GLN A 250 -5.38 23.18 38.21
CA GLN A 250 -4.40 23.88 37.39
C GLN A 250 -3.95 22.97 36.25
N PRO A 251 -3.46 23.52 35.11
CA PRO A 251 -2.92 22.70 34.02
C PRO A 251 -1.69 21.91 34.48
N ARG A 252 -1.75 20.60 34.27
CA ARG A 252 -0.74 19.64 34.74
C ARG A 252 -0.36 18.63 33.67
N TYR A 253 0.80 18.01 33.85
CA TYR A 253 1.25 16.87 33.08
C TYR A 253 1.72 15.75 34.01
N ARG A 254 1.80 14.54 33.49
CA ARG A 254 2.53 13.41 34.09
C ARG A 254 3.16 12.55 33.02
N ILE A 255 4.22 11.83 33.40
CA ILE A 255 5.00 10.96 32.53
C ILE A 255 4.91 9.54 33.06
N ASP A 256 4.64 8.58 32.15
CA ASP A 256 4.63 7.14 32.47
C ASP A 256 3.77 6.77 33.68
N GLY A 257 2.63 7.43 33.86
CA GLY A 257 1.70 7.20 34.97
C GLY A 257 2.18 7.71 36.32
N GLY A 258 3.24 8.50 36.38
CA GLY A 258 3.81 9.09 37.61
C GLY A 258 2.90 10.15 38.24
N SER A 259 3.50 10.99 39.10
CA SER A 259 2.80 12.10 39.76
C SER A 259 2.44 13.20 38.78
N TRP A 260 1.38 13.97 39.11
CA TRP A 260 1.00 15.15 38.34
C TRP A 260 1.82 16.37 38.73
N ASP A 261 2.55 16.95 37.75
CA ASP A 261 3.35 18.15 37.88
C ASP A 261 2.73 19.30 37.07
N ARG A 262 3.08 20.54 37.38
CA ARG A 262 2.60 21.74 36.68
C ARG A 262 3.23 21.85 35.31
N ILE A 263 2.47 22.31 34.30
CA ILE A 263 2.97 22.42 32.92
C ILE A 263 4.11 23.45 32.75
N ASP A 264 4.20 24.47 33.64
CA ASP A 264 5.28 25.46 33.60
C ASP A 264 6.67 24.90 33.91
N ILE A 265 6.73 23.70 34.52
CA ILE A 265 7.98 22.97 34.77
C ILE A 265 8.15 21.77 33.83
N TYR A 266 7.36 21.66 32.75
CA TYR A 266 7.49 20.56 31.80
C TYR A 266 8.92 20.55 31.20
N PRO A 267 9.68 19.45 31.31
CA PRO A 267 11.10 19.41 30.92
C PRO A 267 11.34 19.68 29.43
N GLY A 268 10.38 19.33 28.57
CA GLY A 268 10.43 19.58 27.15
C GLY A 268 10.10 21.02 26.76
N GLY A 269 9.62 21.84 27.69
CA GLY A 269 9.22 23.24 27.42
C GLY A 269 8.06 23.37 26.43
N GLY A 270 7.73 24.60 26.07
CA GLY A 270 6.83 24.90 24.96
C GLY A 270 5.37 24.53 25.11
N VAL A 271 4.88 24.24 26.32
CA VAL A 271 3.48 23.92 26.58
C VAL A 271 2.82 25.07 27.34
N THR A 272 1.68 25.55 26.82
CA THR A 272 0.83 26.53 27.49
C THR A 272 -0.62 26.02 27.53
N TYR A 273 -1.50 26.77 28.19
CA TYR A 273 -2.88 26.34 28.39
C TYR A 273 -3.83 27.51 28.24
N VAL A 274 -4.96 27.25 27.63
CA VAL A 274 -6.07 28.21 27.48
C VAL A 274 -7.38 27.52 27.83
N SER A 275 -8.22 28.20 28.57
CA SER A 275 -9.62 27.79 28.83
C SER A 275 -10.54 28.86 28.29
N ASP A 276 -11.58 28.49 27.56
CA ASP A 276 -12.61 29.41 27.06
C ASP A 276 -13.68 29.75 28.12
N GLY A 277 -13.56 29.16 29.32
CA GLY A 277 -14.51 29.31 30.41
C GLY A 277 -15.86 28.60 30.20
N THR A 278 -16.08 28.00 29.03
CA THR A 278 -17.35 27.32 28.66
C THR A 278 -17.24 25.80 28.70
N GLY A 279 -16.05 25.26 28.95
CA GLY A 279 -15.82 23.82 29.06
C GLY A 279 -14.78 23.28 28.10
N THR A 280 -14.31 24.08 27.14
CA THR A 280 -13.21 23.69 26.26
C THR A 280 -11.87 24.09 26.87
N GLU A 281 -11.04 23.12 27.08
CA GLU A 281 -9.71 23.25 27.67
C GLU A 281 -8.67 22.83 26.64
N THR A 282 -7.75 23.73 26.28
CA THR A 282 -6.80 23.47 25.20
C THR A 282 -5.36 23.62 25.70
N PHE A 283 -4.58 22.57 25.53
CA PHE A 283 -3.13 22.58 25.68
C PHE A 283 -2.49 23.00 24.36
N ILE A 284 -1.66 24.03 24.40
CA ILE A 284 -0.99 24.59 23.23
C ILE A 284 0.48 24.15 23.26
N PHE A 285 0.86 23.44 22.22
CA PHE A 285 2.23 22.95 21.98
C PHE A 285 2.88 23.86 20.92
N SER A 286 3.80 24.71 21.36
CA SER A 286 4.50 25.67 20.50
C SER A 286 5.69 25.04 19.78
N SER A 287 6.33 25.80 18.87
CA SER A 287 7.55 25.37 18.16
C SER A 287 8.72 25.00 19.06
N SER A 288 8.71 25.45 20.31
CA SER A 288 9.71 25.08 21.32
C SER A 288 9.35 23.83 22.12
N PHE A 289 8.21 23.21 21.86
CA PHE A 289 7.84 21.96 22.50
C PHE A 289 8.73 20.81 22.03
N VAL A 290 9.27 20.07 23.00
CA VAL A 290 10.08 18.89 22.74
C VAL A 290 9.41 17.68 23.39
N PRO A 291 8.92 16.70 22.61
CA PRO A 291 8.46 15.45 23.16
C PRO A 291 9.58 14.70 23.89
N LEU A 292 9.29 14.11 25.05
CA LEU A 292 10.27 13.38 25.83
C LEU A 292 10.45 11.94 25.30
N GLY A 293 11.44 11.75 24.45
CA GLY A 293 11.70 10.46 23.79
C GLY A 293 10.59 10.09 22.81
N ASN A 294 10.34 8.79 22.64
CA ASN A 294 9.30 8.25 21.75
C ASN A 294 7.94 8.10 22.44
N ARG A 295 7.61 8.95 23.42
CA ARG A 295 6.35 8.85 24.14
C ARG A 295 5.19 9.38 23.32
N LYS A 296 4.05 8.74 23.50
CA LYS A 296 2.75 9.18 22.98
C LYS A 296 2.20 10.30 23.87
N ILE A 297 1.40 11.17 23.30
CA ILE A 297 0.77 12.29 24.01
C ILE A 297 -0.71 11.98 24.19
N TYR A 298 -1.23 12.18 25.39
CA TYR A 298 -2.66 12.12 25.66
C TYR A 298 -3.13 13.37 26.40
N VAL A 299 -4.09 14.08 25.80
CA VAL A 299 -4.73 15.26 26.41
C VAL A 299 -6.09 14.85 26.92
N ARG A 300 -6.17 14.60 28.24
CA ARG A 300 -7.40 14.19 28.90
C ARG A 300 -8.36 15.36 29.12
N ALA A 301 -9.65 15.06 29.11
CA ALA A 301 -10.68 15.95 29.61
C ALA A 301 -10.48 16.25 31.10
N SER A 302 -10.98 17.40 31.53
CA SER A 302 -10.93 17.80 32.93
C SER A 302 -11.79 16.87 33.79
N PHE A 303 -11.33 16.66 35.03
CA PHE A 303 -12.03 15.79 35.99
C PHE A 303 -13.34 16.38 36.52
N SER A 304 -13.59 17.69 36.35
CA SER A 304 -14.80 18.35 36.89
C SER A 304 -14.97 19.77 36.33
N PRO A 305 -16.18 20.20 36.01
CA PRO A 305 -17.42 19.41 35.91
C PRO A 305 -17.48 18.55 34.66
N SER A 306 -18.32 17.52 34.69
CA SER A 306 -18.57 16.63 33.55
C SER A 306 -18.96 17.41 32.29
N GLY A 307 -18.40 17.05 31.13
CA GLY A 307 -18.67 17.69 29.83
C GLY A 307 -17.58 18.66 29.36
N ARG A 308 -16.39 18.66 29.98
CA ARG A 308 -15.24 19.42 29.46
C ARG A 308 -14.38 18.56 28.57
N SER A 309 -14.02 19.08 27.41
CA SER A 309 -13.15 18.43 26.44
C SER A 309 -11.69 18.87 26.61
N GLY A 310 -10.75 17.92 26.61
CA GLY A 310 -9.31 18.18 26.61
C GLY A 310 -8.81 18.32 25.17
N GLY A 311 -8.62 19.55 24.67
CA GLY A 311 -8.13 19.81 23.33
C GLY A 311 -6.62 19.96 23.24
N ALA A 312 -6.04 19.67 22.07
CA ALA A 312 -4.63 19.83 21.74
C ALA A 312 -4.46 20.78 20.54
N TYR A 313 -3.65 21.81 20.70
CA TYR A 313 -3.32 22.77 19.63
C TYR A 313 -1.82 22.74 19.37
N PHE A 314 -1.42 22.27 18.20
CA PHE A 314 -0.02 22.20 17.78
C PHE A 314 0.30 23.36 16.86
N ASN A 315 1.33 24.13 17.21
CA ASN A 315 1.74 25.33 16.50
C ASN A 315 3.23 25.25 16.10
N GLY A 316 3.49 24.77 14.89
CA GLY A 316 4.84 24.69 14.32
C GLY A 316 5.80 23.83 15.15
N THR A 317 5.44 22.58 15.43
CA THR A 317 6.20 21.70 16.30
C THR A 317 6.55 20.36 15.66
N SER A 318 7.47 19.61 16.28
CA SER A 318 7.79 18.23 15.90
C SER A 318 7.02 17.23 16.77
N ILE A 319 6.46 16.22 16.13
CA ILE A 319 5.69 15.13 16.75
C ILE A 319 6.43 13.82 16.52
N VAL A 320 6.70 13.09 17.58
CA VAL A 320 7.51 11.84 17.50
C VAL A 320 6.62 10.60 17.46
N ASN A 321 5.43 10.66 18.04
CA ASN A 321 4.54 9.51 18.19
C ASN A 321 3.07 9.95 18.20
N SER A 322 2.14 9.01 18.44
CA SER A 322 0.71 9.28 18.44
C SER A 322 0.29 10.36 19.44
N VAL A 323 -0.74 11.10 19.08
CA VAL A 323 -1.38 12.16 19.86
C VAL A 323 -2.86 11.87 19.96
N LEU A 324 -3.36 11.67 21.15
CA LEU A 324 -4.76 11.46 21.46
C LEU A 324 -5.28 12.65 22.28
N ALA A 325 -6.51 13.06 22.05
CA ALA A 325 -7.17 14.10 22.82
C ALA A 325 -8.64 13.73 23.04
N ASP A 326 -9.13 13.93 24.25
CA ASP A 326 -10.57 13.78 24.57
C ASP A 326 -11.43 14.86 23.91
N GLY A 327 -10.81 15.88 23.37
CA GLY A 327 -11.46 16.95 22.61
C GLY A 327 -10.84 17.09 21.22
N SER A 328 -10.89 18.31 20.69
CA SER A 328 -10.39 18.60 19.34
C SER A 328 -8.88 18.68 19.26
N ILE A 329 -8.33 18.28 18.14
CA ILE A 329 -6.92 18.48 17.77
C ILE A 329 -6.83 19.56 16.69
N THR A 330 -5.96 20.53 16.88
CA THR A 330 -5.71 21.58 15.88
C THR A 330 -4.25 21.56 15.45
N LEU A 331 -4.04 21.53 14.14
CA LEU A 331 -2.72 21.61 13.50
C LEU A 331 -2.55 22.96 12.83
N ASN A 332 -1.47 23.68 13.16
CA ASN A 332 -1.18 25.02 12.66
C ASN A 332 0.31 25.20 12.35
N GLY A 333 0.64 25.83 11.24
CA GLY A 333 2.02 26.11 10.85
C GLY A 333 2.79 24.89 10.34
N SER A 334 4.09 24.84 10.58
CA SER A 334 4.95 23.75 10.10
C SER A 334 5.03 22.63 11.14
N ILE A 335 4.33 21.54 10.90
CA ILE A 335 4.32 20.34 11.75
C ILE A 335 5.25 19.30 11.14
N ASN A 336 6.24 18.85 11.89
CA ASN A 336 7.17 17.83 11.45
C ASN A 336 6.88 16.51 12.20
N LEU A 337 6.50 15.48 11.45
CA LEU A 337 6.26 14.14 11.97
C LEU A 337 7.56 13.35 11.91
N ASN A 338 8.07 12.90 13.05
CA ASN A 338 9.29 12.10 13.16
C ASN A 338 9.00 10.59 13.15
N SER A 339 7.75 10.20 13.12
CA SER A 339 7.25 8.83 13.00
C SER A 339 5.86 8.83 12.37
N SER A 340 5.30 7.65 12.10
CA SER A 340 3.88 7.51 11.69
C SER A 340 2.97 7.78 12.89
N ALA A 341 2.76 9.06 13.20
CA ALA A 341 1.93 9.51 14.31
C ALA A 341 0.43 9.41 13.95
N ILE A 342 -0.37 8.94 14.89
CA ILE A 342 -1.83 8.96 14.80
C ILE A 342 -2.33 10.14 15.63
N PHE A 343 -3.13 11.01 15.02
CA PHE A 343 -3.86 12.07 15.70
C PHE A 343 -5.31 11.60 15.88
N GLU A 344 -5.72 11.37 17.12
CA GLU A 344 -7.06 10.89 17.45
C GLU A 344 -7.79 11.89 18.33
N ALA A 345 -8.84 12.50 17.77
CA ALA A 345 -9.76 13.35 18.51
C ALA A 345 -10.89 12.51 19.13
N ASP A 346 -11.60 13.07 20.11
CA ASP A 346 -12.67 12.38 20.83
C ASP A 346 -12.22 11.02 21.41
N ALA A 347 -10.99 10.96 21.91
CA ALA A 347 -10.39 9.70 22.37
C ALA A 347 -11.13 9.03 23.53
N ASN A 348 -11.99 9.77 24.26
CA ASN A 348 -12.87 9.26 25.31
C ASN A 348 -14.26 8.80 24.77
N GLY A 349 -14.57 9.07 23.50
CA GLY A 349 -15.79 8.61 22.84
C GLY A 349 -17.07 9.31 23.27
N ASP A 350 -17.01 10.55 23.76
CA ASP A 350 -18.18 11.33 24.17
C ASP A 350 -18.83 12.15 23.04
N GLY A 351 -18.27 12.08 21.83
CA GLY A 351 -18.76 12.79 20.64
C GLY A 351 -18.34 14.26 20.58
N ILE A 352 -17.38 14.68 21.39
CA ILE A 352 -16.92 16.08 21.48
C ILE A 352 -15.47 16.18 21.04
N GLY A 353 -15.24 16.26 19.75
CA GLY A 353 -13.89 16.43 19.24
C GLY A 353 -13.85 16.48 17.71
N THR A 354 -12.92 17.23 17.16
CA THR A 354 -12.69 17.30 15.71
C THR A 354 -11.21 17.52 15.43
N ILE A 355 -10.76 17.16 14.25
CA ILE A 355 -9.42 17.52 13.79
C ILE A 355 -9.52 18.71 12.85
N ASN A 356 -8.83 19.80 13.21
CA ASN A 356 -8.80 21.06 12.50
C ASN A 356 -7.41 21.31 11.92
N ILE A 357 -7.34 21.65 10.63
CA ILE A 357 -6.10 22.06 9.97
C ILE A 357 -6.22 23.53 9.57
N TYR A 358 -5.34 24.36 10.10
CA TYR A 358 -5.37 25.80 9.90
C TYR A 358 -4.73 26.22 8.57
N PRO A 359 -5.01 27.48 8.09
CA PRO A 359 -4.41 28.01 6.86
C PRO A 359 -2.87 28.05 6.96
N ASN A 360 -2.22 27.90 5.80
CA ASN A 360 -0.76 27.91 5.68
C ASN A 360 -0.07 26.83 6.52
N THR A 361 -0.73 25.71 6.75
CA THR A 361 -0.16 24.56 7.47
C THR A 361 0.58 23.64 6.51
N THR A 362 1.80 23.29 6.89
CA THR A 362 2.61 22.26 6.21
C THR A 362 2.91 21.11 7.18
N ILE A 363 2.51 19.91 6.81
CA ILE A 363 2.78 18.69 7.56
C ILE A 363 3.78 17.86 6.77
N SER A 364 4.91 17.50 7.39
CA SER A 364 6.04 16.86 6.73
C SER A 364 6.58 15.69 7.54
N GLY A 365 7.34 14.82 6.87
CA GLY A 365 8.07 13.70 7.46
C GLY A 365 7.40 12.35 7.24
N TYR A 366 6.14 12.21 7.60
CA TYR A 366 5.37 10.95 7.49
C TYR A 366 3.92 11.21 7.08
N ASP A 367 3.16 10.13 6.89
CA ASP A 367 1.73 10.19 6.59
C ASP A 367 0.96 10.91 7.71
N LEU A 368 -0.01 11.74 7.33
CA LEU A 368 -0.94 12.33 8.27
C LEU A 368 -2.11 11.37 8.50
N ILE A 369 -2.20 10.83 9.70
CA ILE A 369 -3.24 9.89 10.11
C ILE A 369 -4.13 10.58 11.14
N CYS A 370 -5.36 10.86 10.76
CA CYS A 370 -6.33 11.60 11.56
C CYS A 370 -7.55 10.73 11.86
N TYR A 371 -7.76 10.40 13.13
CA TYR A 371 -8.88 9.57 13.55
C TYR A 371 -9.80 10.31 14.52
N ASP A 372 -11.03 9.87 14.53
CA ASP A 372 -12.02 10.09 15.55
C ASP A 372 -12.34 8.74 16.18
N TYR A 373 -12.45 8.66 17.49
CA TYR A 373 -12.58 7.39 18.21
C TYR A 373 -13.73 6.53 17.69
N ASN A 374 -14.90 7.17 17.52
CA ASN A 374 -16.10 6.50 17.03
C ASN A 374 -16.19 6.47 15.50
N GLY A 375 -15.38 7.25 14.80
CA GLY A 375 -15.46 7.44 13.35
C GLY A 375 -16.71 8.20 12.88
N ASP A 376 -17.42 8.88 13.76
CA ASP A 376 -18.65 9.62 13.44
C ASP A 376 -18.43 11.12 13.19
N GLY A 377 -17.21 11.60 13.43
CA GLY A 377 -16.79 12.97 13.13
C GLY A 377 -16.68 13.28 11.64
N THR A 378 -16.32 14.52 11.34
CA THR A 378 -16.04 14.99 9.99
C THR A 378 -14.80 15.86 9.98
N ILE A 379 -13.81 15.51 9.17
CA ILE A 379 -12.68 16.39 8.91
C ILE A 379 -13.03 17.30 7.74
N THR A 380 -12.98 18.61 8.00
CA THR A 380 -13.28 19.62 6.97
C THR A 380 -12.03 20.39 6.60
N ILE A 381 -11.60 20.25 5.35
CA ILE A 381 -10.54 21.05 4.75
C ILE A 381 -11.19 22.23 4.05
N ASN A 382 -11.18 23.39 4.72
CA ASN A 382 -11.84 24.61 4.26
C ASN A 382 -10.92 25.84 4.28
N LYS A 383 -9.61 25.63 4.44
CA LYS A 383 -8.61 26.70 4.56
C LYS A 383 -7.61 26.63 3.42
N PRO A 384 -7.03 27.78 3.02
CA PRO A 384 -6.06 27.83 1.93
C PRO A 384 -4.66 27.37 2.35
N ASN A 385 -3.86 27.02 1.35
CA ASN A 385 -2.42 26.76 1.45
C ASN A 385 -2.08 25.66 2.49
N ILE A 386 -2.78 24.54 2.44
CA ILE A 386 -2.46 23.38 3.26
C ILE A 386 -1.63 22.40 2.41
N THR A 387 -0.50 21.96 2.96
CA THR A 387 0.37 20.95 2.33
C THR A 387 0.60 19.79 3.28
N ILE A 388 0.37 18.58 2.79
CA ILE A 388 0.66 17.33 3.48
C ILE A 388 1.71 16.58 2.66
N ASN A 389 2.93 16.41 3.21
CA ASN A 389 4.00 15.64 2.60
C ASN A 389 3.96 14.20 3.14
N GLY A 390 3.04 13.42 2.63
CA GLY A 390 2.70 12.06 3.00
C GLY A 390 1.29 11.74 2.53
N ALA A 391 0.80 10.52 2.76
CA ALA A 391 -0.61 10.21 2.54
C ALA A 391 -1.48 10.84 3.63
N PHE A 392 -2.71 11.20 3.27
CA PHE A 392 -3.74 11.62 4.20
C PHE A 392 -4.69 10.45 4.49
N VAL A 393 -4.78 10.06 5.75
CA VAL A 393 -5.52 8.86 6.18
C VAL A 393 -6.51 9.25 7.27
N THR A 394 -7.76 8.79 7.16
CA THR A 394 -8.78 9.03 8.19
C THR A 394 -9.80 7.89 8.30
N ASN A 395 -10.42 7.76 9.47
CA ASN A 395 -11.56 6.85 9.71
C ASN A 395 -12.91 7.58 9.77
N THR A 396 -12.96 8.86 9.42
CA THR A 396 -14.16 9.69 9.51
C THR A 396 -14.64 10.17 8.14
N SER A 397 -15.77 10.85 8.10
CA SER A 397 -16.19 11.63 6.93
C SER A 397 -15.17 12.71 6.59
N LEU A 398 -14.99 12.99 5.29
CA LEU A 398 -14.05 14.00 4.80
C LEU A 398 -14.78 14.98 3.88
N SER A 399 -14.57 16.27 4.11
CA SER A 399 -15.13 17.33 3.26
C SER A 399 -14.02 18.30 2.81
N ILE A 400 -13.76 18.37 1.52
CA ILE A 400 -12.87 19.36 0.92
C ILE A 400 -13.74 20.42 0.24
N THR A 401 -13.80 21.61 0.85
CA THR A 401 -14.70 22.68 0.42
C THR A 401 -14.02 23.66 -0.56
N PRO A 402 -14.76 24.56 -1.23
CA PRO A 402 -14.16 25.56 -2.12
C PRO A 402 -13.16 26.50 -1.44
N GLY A 403 -13.19 26.65 -0.11
CA GLY A 403 -12.19 27.41 0.66
C GLY A 403 -10.80 26.76 0.72
N ALA A 404 -10.67 25.47 0.39
CA ALA A 404 -9.42 24.72 0.37
C ALA A 404 -8.60 25.01 -0.90
N THR A 405 -8.26 26.28 -1.13
CA THR A 405 -7.41 26.66 -2.27
C THR A 405 -5.95 26.27 -2.00
N ASN A 406 -5.25 25.77 -3.04
CA ASN A 406 -3.88 25.27 -2.94
C ASN A 406 -3.69 24.15 -1.89
N PHE A 407 -4.68 23.28 -1.73
CA PHE A 407 -4.54 22.07 -0.92
C PHE A 407 -3.70 21.05 -1.69
N THR A 408 -2.57 20.67 -1.13
CA THR A 408 -1.61 19.73 -1.75
C THR A 408 -1.37 18.52 -0.87
N ILE A 409 -1.38 17.34 -1.46
CA ILE A 409 -0.97 16.08 -0.83
C ILE A 409 0.13 15.46 -1.68
N ASP A 410 1.35 15.45 -1.14
CA ASP A 410 2.53 14.86 -1.77
C ASP A 410 2.88 13.54 -1.08
N ALA A 411 2.38 12.45 -1.62
CA ALA A 411 2.55 11.13 -1.04
C ALA A 411 3.70 10.31 -1.66
N ARG A 412 4.64 10.94 -2.37
CA ARG A 412 5.74 10.24 -3.05
C ARG A 412 6.59 9.38 -2.13
N THR A 413 6.75 9.76 -0.88
CA THR A 413 7.52 9.03 0.13
C THR A 413 6.68 8.13 1.02
N SER A 414 5.36 8.15 0.85
CA SER A 414 4.45 7.33 1.64
C SER A 414 4.58 5.84 1.31
N GLY A 415 4.54 5.00 2.35
CA GLY A 415 4.43 3.56 2.21
C GLY A 415 2.99 3.05 2.01
N LYS A 416 2.00 3.95 1.94
CA LYS A 416 0.59 3.61 1.76
C LYS A 416 0.26 3.33 0.29
N SER A 417 -0.74 2.49 0.06
CA SER A 417 -1.21 2.16 -1.30
C SER A 417 -1.99 3.30 -1.97
N GLY A 418 -2.42 4.30 -1.23
CA GLY A 418 -3.17 5.45 -1.73
C GLY A 418 -2.69 6.78 -1.14
N THR A 419 -3.14 7.87 -1.74
CA THR A 419 -2.78 9.24 -1.34
C THR A 419 -3.80 9.83 -0.37
N ILE A 420 -5.10 9.69 -0.66
CA ILE A 420 -6.20 9.96 0.27
C ILE A 420 -6.85 8.62 0.60
N ILE A 421 -6.84 8.24 1.87
CA ILE A 421 -7.40 6.98 2.33
C ILE A 421 -8.43 7.29 3.42
N VAL A 422 -9.68 6.92 3.17
CA VAL A 422 -10.76 6.95 4.16
C VAL A 422 -11.20 5.51 4.39
N TYR A 423 -11.13 5.05 5.63
CA TYR A 423 -11.68 3.75 6.01
C TYR A 423 -12.46 3.87 7.31
N SER A 424 -13.77 3.95 7.20
CA SER A 424 -14.65 4.26 8.33
C SER A 424 -15.47 3.07 8.80
N PRO A 425 -15.63 2.87 10.12
CA PRO A 425 -16.57 1.90 10.69
C PRO A 425 -18.02 2.38 10.68
N ARG A 426 -18.30 3.62 10.25
CA ARG A 426 -19.61 4.28 10.29
C ARG A 426 -20.14 4.62 8.90
N THR A 427 -21.39 5.08 8.84
CA THR A 427 -21.92 5.74 7.64
C THR A 427 -21.07 6.97 7.33
N THR A 428 -20.52 7.00 6.14
CA THR A 428 -19.47 7.96 5.80
C THR A 428 -19.85 8.73 4.55
N THR A 429 -19.65 10.05 4.61
CA THR A 429 -19.77 10.93 3.45
C THR A 429 -18.40 11.55 3.15
N VAL A 430 -17.95 11.41 1.91
CA VAL A 430 -16.73 12.05 1.42
C VAL A 430 -17.10 13.03 0.33
N THR A 431 -16.71 14.30 0.49
CA THR A 431 -17.09 15.36 -0.42
C THR A 431 -15.87 16.10 -0.95
N PHE A 432 -15.77 16.17 -2.27
CA PHE A 432 -14.77 16.95 -3.00
C PHE A 432 -15.49 18.10 -3.73
N ASN A 433 -15.46 19.29 -3.16
CA ASN A 433 -15.98 20.52 -3.74
C ASN A 433 -14.87 21.54 -4.09
N SER A 434 -13.63 21.11 -3.96
CA SER A 434 -12.42 21.79 -4.44
C SER A 434 -11.46 20.73 -4.95
N THR A 435 -10.54 21.14 -5.80
CA THR A 435 -9.55 20.25 -6.42
C THR A 435 -8.30 20.17 -5.56
N PRO A 436 -8.02 19.04 -4.88
CA PRO A 436 -6.73 18.82 -4.25
C PRO A 436 -5.64 18.60 -5.30
N ASN A 437 -4.43 19.06 -5.00
CA ASN A 437 -3.23 18.76 -5.76
C ASN A 437 -2.63 17.47 -5.24
N ILE A 438 -2.67 16.41 -6.02
CA ILE A 438 -2.27 15.07 -5.58
C ILE A 438 -1.00 14.66 -6.30
N ILE A 439 0.05 14.29 -5.55
CA ILE A 439 1.30 13.78 -6.09
C ILE A 439 1.50 12.36 -5.56
N LEU A 440 1.49 11.40 -6.49
CA LEU A 440 1.59 9.97 -6.19
C LEU A 440 3.05 9.49 -6.27
N GLY A 441 3.40 8.54 -5.43
CA GLY A 441 4.66 7.81 -5.50
C GLY A 441 4.56 6.55 -6.37
N ASP A 442 5.71 6.01 -6.71
CA ASP A 442 5.82 4.81 -7.56
C ASP A 442 5.15 3.55 -7.00
N ASN A 443 5.00 3.48 -5.68
CA ASN A 443 4.42 2.33 -5.00
C ASN A 443 2.91 2.48 -4.72
N GLN A 444 2.31 3.59 -5.13
CA GLN A 444 0.90 3.88 -4.87
C GLN A 444 0.03 3.45 -6.04
N THR A 445 -1.08 2.79 -5.73
CA THR A 445 -2.03 2.24 -6.69
C THR A 445 -3.32 3.04 -6.81
N TYR A 446 -3.63 3.85 -5.79
CA TYR A 446 -4.82 4.69 -5.76
C TYR A 446 -4.45 6.14 -5.53
N ALA A 447 -5.11 7.05 -6.23
CA ALA A 447 -5.10 8.45 -5.84
C ALA A 447 -6.01 8.66 -4.61
N ILE A 448 -7.21 8.06 -4.65
CA ILE A 448 -8.24 8.20 -3.63
C ILE A 448 -8.84 6.82 -3.36
N PHE A 449 -8.75 6.35 -2.12
CA PHE A 449 -9.37 5.11 -1.66
C PHE A 449 -10.32 5.38 -0.50
N LEU A 450 -11.60 5.09 -0.71
CA LEU A 450 -12.66 5.38 0.24
C LEU A 450 -13.41 4.07 0.55
N ALA A 451 -13.44 3.67 1.81
CA ALA A 451 -14.12 2.44 2.19
C ALA A 451 -14.85 2.55 3.52
N THR A 452 -15.88 1.71 3.66
CA THR A 452 -16.58 1.47 4.93
C THR A 452 -16.69 -0.03 5.18
N SER A 453 -16.77 -0.45 6.44
CA SER A 453 -16.91 -1.86 6.79
C SER A 453 -18.32 -2.41 6.53
N THR A 454 -19.31 -1.96 7.30
CA THR A 454 -20.69 -2.47 7.24
C THR A 454 -21.74 -1.39 7.00
N ASN A 455 -21.32 -0.16 6.80
CA ASN A 455 -22.18 1.01 6.72
C ASN A 455 -22.15 1.64 5.32
N PRO A 456 -23.17 2.42 4.94
CA PRO A 456 -23.20 3.10 3.65
C PRO A 456 -22.04 4.08 3.45
N LEU A 457 -21.53 4.14 2.22
CA LEU A 457 -20.57 5.13 1.74
C LEU A 457 -21.23 6.03 0.70
N THR A 458 -21.17 7.33 0.91
CA THR A 458 -21.58 8.33 -0.08
C THR A 458 -20.37 9.18 -0.48
N VAL A 459 -20.10 9.27 -1.77
CA VAL A 459 -19.04 10.10 -2.32
C VAL A 459 -19.66 11.19 -3.21
N ASN A 460 -19.34 12.44 -2.94
CA ASN A 460 -19.80 13.58 -3.71
C ASN A 460 -18.62 14.29 -4.35
N ILE A 461 -18.61 14.44 -5.67
CA ILE A 461 -17.53 15.09 -6.42
C ILE A 461 -18.11 16.22 -7.26
N GLY A 462 -17.71 17.46 -6.99
CA GLY A 462 -18.21 18.60 -7.72
C GLY A 462 -19.70 18.85 -7.50
N THR A 463 -20.23 18.60 -6.29
CA THR A 463 -21.65 18.83 -5.98
C THR A 463 -21.93 20.17 -5.34
N GLY A 464 -20.95 20.80 -4.70
CA GLY A 464 -21.04 22.13 -4.08
C GLY A 464 -19.91 23.07 -4.52
N GLY A 465 -19.10 22.68 -5.48
CA GLY A 465 -18.02 23.44 -6.08
C GLY A 465 -17.38 22.65 -7.23
N ASN A 466 -16.66 23.34 -8.11
CA ASN A 466 -16.06 22.69 -9.27
C ASN A 466 -14.81 21.89 -8.89
N VAL A 467 -14.67 20.70 -9.50
CA VAL A 467 -13.52 19.81 -9.30
C VAL A 467 -12.89 19.50 -10.65
N ASP A 468 -11.59 19.65 -10.76
CA ASP A 468 -10.83 19.39 -11.98
C ASP A 468 -9.59 18.54 -11.65
N PHE A 469 -9.68 17.24 -11.89
CA PHE A 469 -8.58 16.27 -11.76
C PHE A 469 -7.81 16.02 -13.07
N ILE A 470 -8.07 16.80 -14.14
CA ILE A 470 -7.39 16.63 -15.42
C ILE A 470 -6.11 17.47 -15.49
N SER A 471 -6.15 18.72 -15.02
CA SER A 471 -5.12 19.72 -15.27
C SER A 471 -3.89 19.56 -14.38
N ASN A 472 -3.02 18.57 -14.61
CA ASN A 472 -1.77 18.34 -13.87
C ASN A 472 -1.95 18.28 -12.33
N ARG A 473 -3.15 17.95 -11.88
CA ARG A 473 -3.48 17.89 -10.45
C ARG A 473 -3.14 16.54 -9.84
N ILE A 474 -2.97 15.52 -10.67
CA ILE A 474 -2.45 14.21 -10.26
C ILE A 474 -1.18 13.96 -11.05
N GLN A 475 -0.06 14.01 -10.35
CA GLN A 475 1.27 13.86 -10.94
C GLN A 475 1.83 12.45 -10.71
N ASN A 476 2.74 12.04 -11.57
CA ASN A 476 3.46 10.75 -11.55
C ASN A 476 2.69 9.50 -11.98
N LEU A 477 1.39 9.60 -12.31
CA LEU A 477 0.64 8.51 -12.94
C LEU A 477 0.07 8.92 -14.30
N ASN A 478 0.85 9.68 -15.09
CA ASN A 478 0.41 10.14 -16.40
C ASN A 478 -0.97 10.82 -16.36
N GLU A 479 -1.20 11.63 -15.34
CA GLU A 479 -2.40 12.45 -15.16
C GLU A 479 -3.70 11.68 -14.94
N GLN A 480 -3.64 10.49 -14.33
CA GLN A 480 -4.83 9.69 -14.07
C GLN A 480 -5.17 9.56 -12.60
N ALA A 481 -6.46 9.68 -12.30
CA ALA A 481 -7.01 9.42 -10.99
C ALA A 481 -7.62 8.01 -10.94
N THR A 482 -7.24 7.23 -9.94
CA THR A 482 -8.02 6.07 -9.53
C THR A 482 -8.77 6.43 -8.26
N LEU A 483 -10.08 6.58 -8.38
CA LEU A 483 -10.98 6.81 -7.27
C LEU A 483 -11.78 5.54 -7.01
N VAL A 484 -11.63 4.98 -5.83
CA VAL A 484 -12.32 3.78 -5.39
C VAL A 484 -13.26 4.13 -4.23
N GLY A 485 -14.55 3.85 -4.40
CA GLY A 485 -15.55 3.81 -3.33
C GLY A 485 -15.96 2.35 -3.08
N TYR A 486 -15.75 1.88 -1.86
CA TYR A 486 -15.98 0.49 -1.49
C TYR A 486 -16.69 0.37 -0.14
N SER A 487 -17.87 -0.24 -0.13
CA SER A 487 -18.55 -0.65 1.11
C SER A 487 -18.59 -2.16 1.21
N ILE A 488 -17.98 -2.73 2.25
CA ILE A 488 -17.85 -4.18 2.39
C ILE A 488 -19.21 -4.86 2.63
N GLY A 489 -20.09 -4.26 3.40
CA GLY A 489 -21.37 -4.84 3.82
C GLY A 489 -22.59 -3.98 3.53
N SER A 490 -22.47 -2.87 2.83
CA SER A 490 -23.58 -1.94 2.57
C SER A 490 -23.47 -1.28 1.19
N ASN A 491 -24.26 -0.26 0.93
CA ASN A 491 -24.31 0.44 -0.35
C ASN A 491 -23.16 1.45 -0.49
N CYS A 492 -22.64 1.58 -1.72
CA CYS A 492 -21.73 2.64 -2.10
C CYS A 492 -22.38 3.50 -3.19
N SER A 493 -22.40 4.83 -3.01
CA SER A 493 -22.95 5.77 -3.98
C SER A 493 -21.96 6.86 -4.30
N ILE A 494 -21.64 7.05 -5.58
CA ILE A 494 -20.77 8.12 -6.07
C ILE A 494 -21.60 9.08 -6.91
N ASN A 495 -21.71 10.34 -6.47
CA ASN A 495 -22.43 11.41 -7.14
C ASN A 495 -21.43 12.39 -7.77
N ILE A 496 -21.57 12.67 -9.06
CA ILE A 496 -20.62 13.47 -9.81
C ILE A 496 -21.35 14.65 -10.48
N GLY A 497 -20.97 15.86 -10.08
CA GLY A 497 -21.61 17.10 -10.52
C GLY A 497 -23.00 17.29 -9.91
N SER A 498 -23.43 18.53 -9.74
CA SER A 498 -24.79 18.87 -9.33
C SER A 498 -25.09 20.33 -9.64
N GLY A 499 -26.28 20.62 -10.16
CA GLY A 499 -26.71 21.97 -10.48
C GLY A 499 -25.75 22.65 -11.47
N SER A 500 -25.10 23.74 -11.05
CA SER A 500 -24.08 24.46 -11.85
C SER A 500 -22.66 23.93 -11.66
N ASN A 501 -22.42 23.07 -10.67
CA ASN A 501 -21.10 22.56 -10.34
C ASN A 501 -20.77 21.29 -11.10
N TYR A 502 -19.54 21.17 -11.58
CA TYR A 502 -19.08 20.08 -12.42
C TYR A 502 -17.85 19.38 -11.85
N ALA A 503 -17.57 18.20 -12.40
CA ALA A 503 -16.32 17.50 -12.22
C ALA A 503 -15.68 17.15 -13.58
N LYS A 504 -14.37 17.39 -13.70
CA LYS A 504 -13.54 16.89 -14.81
C LYS A 504 -12.58 15.86 -14.23
N ILE A 505 -12.67 14.63 -14.69
CA ILE A 505 -11.90 13.50 -14.14
C ILE A 505 -11.28 12.73 -15.29
N GLN A 506 -9.98 12.42 -15.15
CA GLN A 506 -9.29 11.48 -16.03
C GLN A 506 -8.86 10.27 -15.21
N GLY A 507 -9.33 9.08 -15.62
CA GLY A 507 -8.97 7.81 -14.99
C GLY A 507 -10.15 6.91 -14.67
N LEU A 508 -9.98 6.09 -13.61
CA LEU A 508 -10.95 5.11 -13.15
C LEU A 508 -11.80 5.66 -12.01
N ILE A 509 -13.12 5.54 -12.15
CA ILE A 509 -14.07 5.72 -11.04
C ILE A 509 -14.73 4.37 -10.77
N TYR A 510 -14.55 3.88 -9.56
CA TYR A 510 -14.99 2.56 -9.15
C TYR A 510 -15.91 2.64 -7.95
N SER A 511 -17.10 2.02 -8.05
CA SER A 511 -18.09 1.93 -6.97
C SER A 511 -18.48 0.48 -6.73
N TYR A 512 -18.28 -0.01 -5.52
CA TYR A 512 -18.66 -1.37 -5.14
C TYR A 512 -19.27 -1.40 -3.74
N GLY A 513 -20.32 -2.20 -3.57
CA GLY A 513 -20.99 -2.44 -2.29
C GLY A 513 -21.98 -3.57 -2.42
N THR A 514 -22.92 -3.70 -1.48
CA THR A 514 -24.13 -4.51 -1.70
C THR A 514 -24.84 -4.01 -2.97
N THR A 515 -24.87 -2.68 -3.14
CA THR A 515 -25.16 -2.03 -4.42
C THR A 515 -24.19 -0.86 -4.56
N GLY A 516 -23.32 -0.88 -5.58
CA GLY A 516 -22.39 0.20 -5.90
C GLY A 516 -22.94 1.01 -7.07
N ASN A 517 -23.28 2.29 -6.85
CA ASN A 517 -23.89 3.13 -7.86
C ASN A 517 -23.00 4.32 -8.22
N ILE A 518 -23.08 4.77 -9.47
CA ILE A 518 -22.44 6.01 -9.93
C ILE A 518 -23.48 6.86 -10.64
N THR A 519 -23.61 8.15 -10.28
CA THR A 519 -24.57 9.06 -10.88
C THR A 519 -23.89 10.31 -11.42
N LEU A 520 -24.09 10.62 -12.69
CA LEU A 520 -23.65 11.84 -13.34
C LEU A 520 -24.82 12.81 -13.49
N ASN A 521 -24.71 14.00 -12.92
CA ASN A 521 -25.83 14.93 -12.81
C ASN A 521 -25.61 16.29 -13.52
N ASN A 522 -24.44 16.60 -14.05
CA ASN A 522 -24.15 17.90 -14.63
C ASN A 522 -23.64 17.82 -16.06
N ALA A 523 -24.20 18.63 -16.96
CA ALA A 523 -23.86 18.64 -18.38
C ALA A 523 -22.39 19.02 -18.67
N ASN A 524 -21.75 19.82 -17.83
CA ASN A 524 -20.35 20.21 -17.95
C ASN A 524 -19.38 19.20 -17.32
N THR A 525 -19.89 18.11 -16.72
CA THR A 525 -19.06 17.04 -16.17
C THR A 525 -18.46 16.24 -17.32
N THR A 526 -17.15 16.03 -17.26
CA THR A 526 -16.39 15.26 -18.26
C THR A 526 -15.56 14.19 -17.57
N ILE A 527 -15.70 12.96 -18.03
CA ILE A 527 -14.92 11.82 -17.55
C ILE A 527 -14.19 11.20 -18.74
N THR A 528 -12.86 11.18 -18.65
CA THR A 528 -12.00 10.52 -19.64
C THR A 528 -11.39 9.28 -18.96
N GLY A 529 -11.92 8.10 -19.30
CA GLY A 529 -11.48 6.87 -18.65
C GLY A 529 -12.60 5.84 -18.55
N CYS A 530 -12.82 5.24 -17.38
CA CYS A 530 -13.92 4.30 -17.22
C CYS A 530 -14.68 4.46 -15.89
N LEU A 531 -15.95 4.04 -15.93
CA LEU A 531 -16.83 3.87 -14.78
C LEU A 531 -17.05 2.39 -14.54
N VAL A 532 -16.76 1.92 -13.34
CA VAL A 532 -16.97 0.53 -12.94
C VAL A 532 -17.86 0.48 -11.71
N ALA A 533 -18.96 -0.27 -11.79
CA ALA A 533 -19.93 -0.38 -10.72
C ALA A 533 -20.52 -1.79 -10.64
N ASN A 534 -20.64 -2.35 -9.44
CA ASN A 534 -21.43 -3.59 -9.30
C ASN A 534 -22.95 -3.35 -9.21
N GLY A 535 -23.40 -2.12 -9.29
CA GLY A 535 -24.78 -1.67 -9.35
C GLY A 535 -25.08 -0.88 -10.62
N THR A 536 -25.74 0.27 -10.46
CA THR A 536 -26.23 1.09 -11.57
C THR A 536 -25.33 2.29 -11.85
N VAL A 537 -25.04 2.54 -13.13
CA VAL A 537 -24.53 3.81 -13.60
C VAL A 537 -25.67 4.64 -14.17
N ASN A 538 -25.97 5.78 -13.54
CA ASN A 538 -27.05 6.67 -13.92
C ASN A 538 -26.51 7.88 -14.69
N LEU A 539 -26.87 8.00 -15.95
CA LEU A 539 -26.37 8.96 -16.92
C LEU A 539 -27.38 10.10 -17.14
N ASN A 540 -27.62 10.91 -16.11
CA ASN A 540 -28.56 12.04 -16.23
C ASN A 540 -28.01 13.13 -17.16
N ASN A 541 -26.73 13.47 -17.05
CA ASN A 541 -26.04 14.46 -17.85
C ASN A 541 -24.53 14.20 -17.86
N GLY A 542 -23.78 14.92 -18.72
CA GLY A 542 -22.32 14.86 -18.76
C GLY A 542 -21.77 14.20 -20.02
N THR A 543 -20.48 14.02 -20.05
CA THR A 543 -19.76 13.39 -21.18
C THR A 543 -18.75 12.39 -20.66
N ILE A 544 -18.74 11.20 -21.24
CA ILE A 544 -17.83 10.11 -20.90
C ILE A 544 -17.14 9.63 -22.17
N PHE A 545 -15.81 9.60 -22.11
CA PHE A 545 -14.96 9.08 -23.18
C PHE A 545 -14.12 7.92 -22.68
N PHE A 546 -14.04 6.87 -23.45
CA PHE A 546 -13.02 5.87 -23.24
C PHE A 546 -11.68 6.35 -23.81
N ASP A 547 -10.65 6.38 -22.98
CA ASP A 547 -9.27 6.57 -23.42
C ASP A 547 -8.49 5.28 -23.21
N GLY A 548 -8.32 4.49 -24.26
CA GLY A 548 -7.55 3.25 -24.21
C GLY A 548 -6.08 3.45 -23.82
N ASN A 549 -5.51 4.64 -24.07
CA ASN A 549 -4.15 4.97 -23.62
C ASN A 549 -4.09 5.20 -22.10
N ALA A 550 -5.22 5.56 -21.48
CA ALA A 550 -5.34 5.69 -20.03
C ALA A 550 -4.96 4.40 -19.30
N PHE A 551 -5.08 3.26 -19.96
CA PHE A 551 -4.92 1.92 -19.41
C PHE A 551 -3.78 1.13 -20.08
N SER A 552 -2.73 1.81 -20.56
CA SER A 552 -1.59 1.14 -21.18
C SER A 552 -0.85 0.21 -20.20
N PRO A 553 -0.17 -0.84 -20.70
CA PRO A 553 0.58 -1.79 -19.87
C PRO A 553 1.61 -1.18 -18.93
N ASP A 554 2.17 -0.03 -19.29
CA ASP A 554 3.14 0.68 -18.46
C ASP A 554 2.53 1.34 -17.23
N ARG A 555 1.18 1.40 -17.17
CA ARG A 555 0.38 1.94 -16.07
C ARG A 555 -0.22 0.86 -15.17
N THR A 556 0.24 -0.38 -15.26
CA THR A 556 -0.27 -1.53 -14.49
C THR A 556 -0.19 -1.37 -12.97
N LYS A 557 0.60 -0.43 -12.48
CA LYS A 557 0.70 -0.12 -11.05
C LYS A 557 -0.64 0.31 -10.44
N ILE A 558 -1.48 1.03 -11.18
CA ILE A 558 -2.80 1.50 -10.72
C ILE A 558 -3.74 0.33 -10.39
N TYR A 559 -3.57 -0.80 -11.05
CA TYR A 559 -4.46 -1.95 -10.94
C TYR A 559 -3.95 -3.04 -9.99
N ALA A 560 -2.72 -2.94 -9.51
CA ALA A 560 -2.17 -3.90 -8.55
C ALA A 560 -2.92 -3.91 -7.21
N GLY A 561 -3.72 -2.87 -6.93
CA GLY A 561 -4.58 -2.79 -5.74
C GLY A 561 -5.94 -3.48 -5.87
N PHE A 562 -6.25 -4.16 -7.00
CA PHE A 562 -7.49 -4.91 -7.16
C PHE A 562 -7.20 -6.40 -7.13
N VAL A 563 -7.96 -7.13 -6.31
CA VAL A 563 -7.90 -8.59 -6.25
C VAL A 563 -8.66 -9.17 -7.44
N GLY A 564 -8.02 -10.11 -8.12
CA GLY A 564 -8.59 -10.74 -9.31
C GLY A 564 -7.84 -10.42 -10.60
N GLY A 565 -6.99 -9.38 -10.63
CA GLY A 565 -6.01 -9.18 -11.67
C GLY A 565 -4.70 -9.93 -11.43
N ARG A 566 -4.39 -10.29 -10.17
CA ARG A 566 -3.17 -11.03 -9.81
C ARG A 566 -3.37 -11.85 -8.55
N ARG A 567 -3.07 -13.14 -8.61
CA ARG A 567 -2.71 -13.91 -7.42
C ARG A 567 -1.28 -13.52 -7.04
N ILE A 568 -1.08 -13.08 -5.81
CA ILE A 568 0.27 -12.83 -5.27
C ILE A 568 0.73 -14.11 -4.59
N PHE A 569 1.79 -14.71 -5.10
CA PHE A 569 2.42 -15.88 -4.51
C PHE A 569 3.48 -15.43 -3.52
N LEU A 570 3.27 -15.73 -2.24
CA LEU A 570 4.19 -15.39 -1.17
C LEU A 570 4.97 -16.61 -0.72
N PRO A 571 6.30 -16.52 -0.60
CA PRO A 571 7.08 -17.58 0.01
C PRO A 571 6.80 -17.63 1.52
N THR A 572 6.45 -18.80 2.04
CA THR A 572 6.12 -18.95 3.47
C THR A 572 7.18 -19.72 4.25
N ASN A 573 7.62 -20.86 3.78
CA ASN A 573 8.60 -21.70 4.45
C ASN A 573 9.80 -21.99 3.55
N TRP A 574 10.98 -21.61 4.01
CA TRP A 574 12.24 -21.89 3.33
C TRP A 574 12.89 -23.13 3.93
N LYS A 575 13.16 -24.12 3.12
CA LYS A 575 13.86 -25.33 3.52
C LYS A 575 15.08 -25.55 2.64
N LEU A 576 16.24 -25.59 3.27
CA LEU A 576 17.46 -26.01 2.59
C LEU A 576 17.50 -27.57 2.59
N ILE A 577 17.61 -28.14 1.41
CA ILE A 577 17.70 -29.60 1.21
C ILE A 577 19.17 -29.91 0.89
N TRP A 578 19.85 -30.60 1.79
CA TRP A 578 21.27 -30.96 1.68
C TRP A 578 21.45 -32.20 0.83
#